data_b2d414c5ae655deba1d47737e6c1d4bf
#
_entry.id   b2d414c5ae655deba1d47737e6c1d4bf
#
_cell.length_a   1.000
_cell.length_b   1.000
_cell.length_c   1.000
_cell.angle_alpha   90.00
_cell.angle_beta   90.00
_cell.angle_gamma   90.00
#
_symmetry.space_group_name_H-M   'P 1'
#
loop_
_entity.id
_entity.type
_entity.pdbx_description
1 polymer ?
#
loop_
_entity_poly.entity_id
_entity_poly.type
_entity_poly.pdbx_seq_one_letter_code
_entity_poly.pdbx_strand_id
1 'polypeptide(L)'
;MRIIFDLRKVGLGNNGGSSTLIKSGNTLVDLGHEVYFIDSMKNQHTWTPLNARHIRVKRDAQIPDADVIIATGYKSVGPTTKAPDRCGMKYHYIRAWETWQFNEVRIVKQVMAAPLIKLVNSICLQNKLSHFDIPSYIVRPGYDFGQIFPKHIRGGGKDVIIGGLYREGVHGKRKRTAWLYEAARQLKTKHRNLKFWLFGSEKEPHDFLHDRYFRSPSIGIKNEFYNNVDIWMAPTMSEGLHLPPAEAMMTECPVVATDAELSGTEDYVINGITGLMSNNNLSDFISVVDLLVGDKKMRERMGKNARKKIIEIGDRKVNMEKMVLLFKRIKNESS
;
A
#
# COMPACT_ATOMS: atom_id res chain seq x y z
N MET A 1 23.57 -5.50 -9.05
CA MET A 1 23.08 -4.43 -9.95
C MET A 1 23.20 -3.10 -9.26
N ARG A 2 23.36 -2.03 -10.02
CA ARG A 2 23.20 -0.64 -9.56
C ARG A 2 21.80 -0.15 -9.89
N ILE A 3 21.04 0.26 -8.87
CA ILE A 3 19.62 0.61 -8.98
C ILE A 3 19.41 2.03 -8.46
N ILE A 4 18.81 2.89 -9.26
CA ILE A 4 18.47 4.27 -8.87
C ILE A 4 16.97 4.41 -8.69
N PHE A 5 16.52 4.84 -7.51
CA PHE A 5 15.19 5.39 -7.30
C PHE A 5 15.23 6.91 -7.48
N ASP A 6 14.59 7.40 -8.52
CA ASP A 6 14.54 8.83 -8.84
C ASP A 6 13.39 9.51 -8.09
N LEU A 7 13.74 10.31 -7.10
CA LEU A 7 12.85 11.10 -6.27
C LEU A 7 12.85 12.57 -6.64
N ARG A 8 13.51 12.96 -7.74
CA ARG A 8 13.58 14.38 -8.13
C ARG A 8 12.17 14.96 -8.25
N LYS A 9 11.93 16.08 -7.56
CA LYS A 9 10.62 16.75 -7.41
C LYS A 9 9.54 15.98 -6.63
N VAL A 10 9.85 14.79 -6.07
CA VAL A 10 8.93 13.97 -5.27
C VAL A 10 9.32 13.99 -3.78
N GLY A 11 10.59 13.70 -3.49
CA GLY A 11 11.14 13.61 -2.13
C GLY A 11 10.69 12.38 -1.35
N LEU A 12 11.13 12.30 -0.08
CA LEU A 12 10.77 11.25 0.89
C LEU A 12 10.03 11.86 2.09
N GLY A 13 8.72 11.99 1.98
CA GLY A 13 7.88 12.44 3.09
C GLY A 13 7.62 11.31 4.10
N ASN A 14 7.24 11.66 5.34
CA ASN A 14 6.83 10.68 6.35
C ASN A 14 5.42 10.13 6.04
N ASN A 15 5.34 9.17 5.14
CA ASN A 15 4.09 8.54 4.69
C ASN A 15 4.32 7.08 4.25
N GLY A 16 3.24 6.33 4.08
CA GLY A 16 3.29 4.91 3.72
C GLY A 16 3.99 4.64 2.38
N GLY A 17 3.82 5.50 1.39
CA GLY A 17 4.47 5.36 0.08
C GLY A 17 5.98 5.50 0.17
N SER A 18 6.49 6.51 0.86
CA SER A 18 7.93 6.70 1.10
C SER A 18 8.50 5.59 1.99
N SER A 19 7.78 5.19 3.04
CA SER A 19 8.19 4.07 3.91
C SER A 19 8.39 2.78 3.11
N THR A 20 7.47 2.49 2.20
CA THR A 20 7.56 1.30 1.33
C THR A 20 8.78 1.36 0.42
N LEU A 21 9.07 2.51 -0.20
CA LEU A 21 10.26 2.68 -1.03
C LEU A 21 11.56 2.50 -0.25
N ILE A 22 11.65 3.10 0.95
CA ILE A 22 12.83 2.99 1.80
C ILE A 22 13.06 1.55 2.19
N LYS A 23 12.04 0.86 2.67
CA LYS A 23 12.12 -0.56 3.03
C LYS A 23 12.52 -1.43 1.83
N SER A 24 11.99 -1.16 0.63
CA SER A 24 12.39 -1.87 -0.60
C SER A 24 13.84 -1.61 -0.97
N GLY A 25 14.29 -0.34 -0.88
CA GLY A 25 15.68 0.04 -1.13
C GLY A 25 16.65 -0.62 -0.13
N ASN A 26 16.31 -0.62 1.16
CA ASN A 26 17.11 -1.28 2.19
C ASN A 26 17.22 -2.79 1.92
N THR A 27 16.11 -3.44 1.58
CA THR A 27 16.10 -4.88 1.23
C THR A 27 16.97 -5.18 0.01
N LEU A 28 16.96 -4.32 -1.01
CA LEU A 28 17.84 -4.47 -2.17
C LEU A 28 19.33 -4.32 -1.79
N VAL A 29 19.67 -3.43 -0.84
CA VAL A 29 21.03 -3.32 -0.28
C VAL A 29 21.40 -4.61 0.45
N ASP A 30 20.51 -5.14 1.29
CA ASP A 30 20.71 -6.38 2.03
C ASP A 30 20.88 -7.60 1.09
N LEU A 31 20.30 -7.53 -0.12
CA LEU A 31 20.49 -8.51 -1.20
C LEU A 31 21.79 -8.30 -2.01
N GLY A 32 22.67 -7.39 -1.60
CA GLY A 32 23.96 -7.12 -2.22
C GLY A 32 23.92 -6.23 -3.46
N HIS A 33 22.84 -5.44 -3.63
CA HIS A 33 22.75 -4.47 -4.72
C HIS A 33 23.23 -3.09 -4.28
N GLU A 34 23.80 -2.33 -5.20
CA GLU A 34 24.16 -0.94 -4.98
C GLU A 34 22.95 -0.07 -5.30
N VAL A 35 22.37 0.57 -4.26
CA VAL A 35 21.10 1.30 -4.37
C VAL A 35 21.28 2.77 -4.06
N TYR A 36 20.74 3.60 -4.94
CA TYR A 36 20.76 5.04 -4.81
C TYR A 36 19.35 5.60 -4.77
N PHE A 37 19.11 6.53 -3.86
CA PHE A 37 17.98 7.44 -3.89
C PHE A 37 18.49 8.80 -4.35
N ILE A 38 18.10 9.28 -5.52
CA ILE A 38 18.50 10.60 -6.01
C ILE A 38 17.37 11.59 -5.84
N ASP A 39 17.68 12.77 -5.30
CA ASP A 39 16.70 13.82 -5.00
C ASP A 39 17.25 15.20 -5.39
N SER A 40 16.35 16.15 -5.69
CA SER A 40 16.67 17.57 -5.91
C SER A 40 16.41 18.45 -4.68
N MET A 41 15.80 17.89 -3.62
CA MET A 41 15.38 18.62 -2.42
C MET A 41 16.56 18.94 -1.48
N LYS A 42 16.42 20.02 -0.69
CA LYS A 42 17.45 20.43 0.26
C LYS A 42 17.49 19.59 1.54
N ASN A 43 16.36 19.06 1.97
CA ASN A 43 16.23 18.39 3.25
C ASN A 43 16.63 16.92 3.15
N GLN A 44 17.53 16.49 4.02
CA GLN A 44 17.84 15.09 4.19
C GLN A 44 16.66 14.35 4.82
N HIS A 45 16.49 13.12 4.38
CA HIS A 45 15.59 12.17 5.01
C HIS A 45 16.11 11.77 6.40
N THR A 46 15.28 11.89 7.45
CA THR A 46 15.69 11.66 8.85
C THR A 46 14.73 10.84 9.70
N TRP A 47 13.53 10.52 9.19
CA TRP A 47 12.45 9.93 9.99
C TRP A 47 12.46 8.39 10.07
N THR A 48 13.29 7.70 9.25
CA THR A 48 13.49 6.25 9.32
C THR A 48 14.87 5.87 8.74
N PRO A 49 15.50 4.76 9.18
CA PRO A 49 16.79 4.32 8.64
C PRO A 49 16.74 4.10 7.14
N LEU A 50 17.77 4.54 6.43
CA LEU A 50 17.98 4.36 5.01
C LEU A 50 19.39 3.82 4.78
N ASN A 51 19.51 2.53 4.39
CA ASN A 51 20.78 1.86 4.11
C ASN A 51 21.31 2.18 2.71
N ALA A 52 20.40 2.53 1.79
CA ALA A 52 20.76 2.97 0.45
C ALA A 52 21.41 4.37 0.48
N ARG A 53 22.24 4.67 -0.52
CA ARG A 53 22.89 5.98 -0.64
C ARG A 53 21.88 7.03 -1.08
N HIS A 54 21.70 8.09 -0.31
CA HIS A 54 20.85 9.24 -0.65
C HIS A 54 21.71 10.37 -1.21
N ILE A 55 21.53 10.70 -2.49
CA ILE A 55 22.34 11.68 -3.22
C ILE A 55 21.49 12.86 -3.66
N ARG A 56 21.95 14.06 -3.33
CA ARG A 56 21.36 15.28 -3.87
C ARG A 56 21.91 15.58 -5.25
N VAL A 57 21.03 15.61 -6.25
CA VAL A 57 21.36 15.86 -7.67
C VAL A 57 20.82 17.22 -8.11
N LYS A 58 21.71 18.12 -8.51
CA LYS A 58 21.37 19.44 -9.07
C LYS A 58 21.46 19.44 -10.60
N ARG A 59 22.34 18.62 -11.18
CA ARG A 59 22.59 18.47 -12.61
C ARG A 59 22.72 16.99 -12.96
N ASP A 60 22.34 16.61 -14.17
CA ASP A 60 22.35 15.20 -14.62
C ASP A 60 23.75 14.58 -14.58
N ALA A 61 24.81 15.38 -14.72
CA ALA A 61 26.19 14.92 -14.56
C ALA A 61 26.50 14.32 -13.17
N GLN A 62 25.72 14.65 -12.15
CA GLN A 62 25.88 14.14 -10.79
C GLN A 62 25.13 12.82 -10.53
N ILE A 63 24.32 12.36 -11.49
CA ILE A 63 23.63 11.06 -11.37
C ILE A 63 24.67 9.97 -11.55
N PRO A 64 24.77 8.98 -10.64
CA PRO A 64 25.70 7.87 -10.81
C PRO A 64 25.33 6.99 -12.01
N ASP A 65 26.30 6.24 -12.52
CA ASP A 65 26.06 5.19 -13.50
C ASP A 65 25.23 4.06 -12.85
N ALA A 66 24.27 3.51 -13.60
CA ALA A 66 23.42 2.45 -13.09
C ALA A 66 22.99 1.46 -14.19
N ASP A 67 22.47 0.30 -13.76
CA ASP A 67 21.82 -0.65 -14.65
C ASP A 67 20.37 -0.24 -14.93
N VAL A 68 19.73 0.38 -13.92
CA VAL A 68 18.32 0.82 -14.00
C VAL A 68 18.09 2.11 -13.22
N ILE A 69 17.24 2.99 -13.77
CA ILE A 69 16.72 4.17 -13.10
C ILE A 69 15.19 4.15 -13.08
N ILE A 70 14.60 4.41 -11.92
CA ILE A 70 13.18 4.19 -11.64
C ILE A 70 12.52 5.50 -11.18
N ALA A 71 11.65 6.09 -11.99
CA ALA A 71 10.76 7.16 -11.55
C ALA A 71 9.79 6.64 -10.48
N THR A 72 9.66 7.35 -9.35
CA THR A 72 8.89 6.89 -8.18
C THR A 72 7.58 7.64 -7.97
N GLY A 73 7.26 8.60 -8.81
CA GLY A 73 6.03 9.36 -8.82
C GLY A 73 5.94 10.23 -10.08
N TYR A 74 4.77 10.73 -10.39
CA TYR A 74 4.53 11.42 -11.66
C TYR A 74 5.49 12.61 -11.93
N LYS A 75 5.92 13.33 -10.88
CA LYS A 75 6.86 14.46 -11.02
C LYS A 75 8.27 14.05 -11.42
N SER A 76 8.69 12.83 -11.09
CA SER A 76 10.00 12.30 -11.45
C SER A 76 10.04 11.67 -12.85
N VAL A 77 8.89 11.42 -13.51
CA VAL A 77 8.83 10.82 -14.84
C VAL A 77 9.60 11.64 -15.88
N GLY A 78 9.34 12.95 -15.98
CA GLY A 78 10.05 13.81 -16.91
C GLY A 78 11.58 13.85 -16.68
N PRO A 79 12.06 14.06 -15.45
CA PRO A 79 13.47 13.92 -15.10
C PRO A 79 14.08 12.55 -15.46
N THR A 80 13.39 11.45 -15.14
CA THR A 80 13.87 10.08 -15.45
C THR A 80 13.93 9.82 -16.95
N THR A 81 12.94 10.28 -17.72
CA THR A 81 12.95 10.15 -19.20
C THR A 81 14.19 10.81 -19.82
N LYS A 82 14.60 11.96 -19.27
CA LYS A 82 15.77 12.73 -19.74
C LYS A 82 17.10 12.30 -19.11
N ALA A 83 17.09 11.33 -18.20
CA ALA A 83 18.33 10.85 -17.57
C ALA A 83 19.30 10.31 -18.63
N PRO A 84 20.63 10.50 -18.47
CA PRO A 84 21.65 10.00 -19.38
C PRO A 84 21.57 8.47 -19.58
N ASP A 85 22.01 7.98 -20.73
CA ASP A 85 21.97 6.54 -21.06
C ASP A 85 22.82 5.68 -20.15
N ARG A 86 23.89 6.23 -19.55
CA ARG A 86 24.69 5.56 -18.51
C ARG A 86 23.90 5.21 -17.24
N CYS A 87 22.68 5.71 -17.09
CA CYS A 87 21.76 5.32 -16.02
C CYS A 87 21.00 4.02 -16.35
N GLY A 88 21.26 3.41 -17.50
CA GLY A 88 20.67 2.14 -17.93
C GLY A 88 19.18 2.24 -18.30
N MET A 89 18.47 1.16 -18.11
CA MET A 89 17.05 1.05 -18.47
C MET A 89 16.19 1.94 -17.59
N LYS A 90 15.19 2.59 -18.19
CA LYS A 90 14.36 3.60 -17.55
C LYS A 90 12.96 3.06 -17.24
N TYR A 91 12.58 3.10 -15.96
CA TYR A 91 11.31 2.58 -15.47
C TYR A 91 10.47 3.66 -14.80
N HIS A 92 9.15 3.44 -14.75
CA HIS A 92 8.23 4.20 -13.92
C HIS A 92 7.50 3.24 -12.97
N TYR A 93 7.75 3.35 -11.68
CA TYR A 93 7.08 2.56 -10.65
C TYR A 93 5.84 3.30 -10.14
N ILE A 94 4.69 2.92 -10.67
CA ILE A 94 3.39 3.49 -10.36
C ILE A 94 2.85 2.79 -9.12
N ARG A 95 2.66 3.55 -8.04
CA ARG A 95 2.23 3.03 -6.73
C ARG A 95 0.90 3.61 -6.26
N ALA A 96 0.33 4.51 -7.03
CA ALA A 96 -1.00 5.07 -6.89
C ALA A 96 -1.41 5.72 -8.21
N TRP A 97 -2.70 5.88 -8.43
CA TRP A 97 -3.22 6.66 -9.54
C TRP A 97 -3.23 8.14 -9.15
N GLU A 98 -2.18 8.88 -9.50
CA GLU A 98 -1.84 10.20 -8.96
C GLU A 98 -2.64 11.35 -9.62
N THR A 99 -3.98 11.28 -9.61
CA THR A 99 -4.87 12.28 -10.23
C THR A 99 -5.22 13.47 -9.34
N TRP A 100 -4.73 13.53 -8.12
CA TRP A 100 -5.06 14.59 -7.15
C TRP A 100 -4.57 16.00 -7.49
N GLN A 101 -3.65 16.16 -8.46
CA GLN A 101 -3.18 17.46 -8.94
C GLN A 101 -3.53 17.74 -10.40
N PHE A 102 -3.92 16.72 -11.17
CA PHE A 102 -4.23 16.82 -12.59
C PHE A 102 -5.43 15.95 -12.92
N ASN A 103 -6.16 16.30 -13.98
CA ASN A 103 -7.18 15.41 -14.50
C ASN A 103 -6.55 14.14 -15.12
N GLU A 104 -7.34 13.09 -15.23
CA GLU A 104 -6.89 11.78 -15.72
C GLU A 104 -6.31 11.85 -17.14
N VAL A 105 -6.94 12.58 -18.05
CA VAL A 105 -6.46 12.74 -19.43
C VAL A 105 -5.05 13.28 -19.48
N ARG A 106 -4.73 14.28 -18.66
CA ARG A 106 -3.37 14.85 -18.58
C ARG A 106 -2.37 13.84 -18.01
N ILE A 107 -2.76 13.10 -16.96
CA ILE A 107 -1.90 12.06 -16.37
C ILE A 107 -1.58 10.98 -17.41
N VAL A 108 -2.58 10.47 -18.11
CA VAL A 108 -2.37 9.43 -19.13
C VAL A 108 -1.47 9.96 -20.25
N LYS A 109 -1.79 11.10 -20.84
CA LYS A 109 -1.02 11.64 -21.98
C LYS A 109 0.41 12.07 -21.64
N GLN A 110 0.66 12.66 -20.48
CA GLN A 110 1.94 13.28 -20.14
C GLN A 110 2.83 12.41 -19.25
N VAL A 111 2.25 11.52 -18.47
CA VAL A 111 2.98 10.73 -17.47
C VAL A 111 2.98 9.25 -17.82
N MET A 112 1.82 8.68 -18.07
CA MET A 112 1.71 7.24 -18.33
C MET A 112 2.17 6.86 -19.73
N ALA A 113 1.97 7.73 -20.74
CA ALA A 113 2.46 7.54 -22.10
C ALA A 113 3.96 7.83 -22.27
N ALA A 114 4.67 8.33 -21.24
CA ALA A 114 6.12 8.56 -21.33
C ALA A 114 6.86 7.23 -21.67
N PRO A 115 7.97 7.30 -22.46
CA PRO A 115 8.70 6.11 -22.92
C PRO A 115 9.54 5.48 -21.80
N LEU A 116 8.88 5.08 -20.72
CA LEU A 116 9.44 4.35 -19.58
C LEU A 116 8.71 3.01 -19.46
N ILE A 117 9.41 1.96 -19.11
CA ILE A 117 8.80 0.66 -18.81
C ILE A 117 7.97 0.78 -17.52
N LYS A 118 6.69 0.40 -17.56
CA LYS A 118 5.78 0.57 -16.43
C LYS A 118 5.86 -0.60 -15.47
N LEU A 119 6.09 -0.27 -14.20
CA LEU A 119 5.95 -1.17 -13.08
C LEU A 119 4.76 -0.70 -12.24
N VAL A 120 3.93 -1.62 -11.77
CA VAL A 120 2.80 -1.32 -10.87
C VAL A 120 2.88 -2.17 -9.62
N ASN A 121 2.39 -1.68 -8.50
CA ASN A 121 2.44 -2.43 -7.24
C ASN A 121 1.22 -3.31 -6.97
N SER A 122 0.21 -3.30 -7.88
CA SER A 122 -1.06 -4.00 -7.67
C SER A 122 -1.78 -4.32 -8.98
N ILE A 123 -2.69 -5.28 -8.91
CA ILE A 123 -3.56 -5.68 -10.03
C ILE A 123 -4.47 -4.51 -10.45
N CYS A 124 -5.06 -3.76 -9.51
CA CYS A 124 -5.96 -2.66 -9.86
C CYS A 124 -5.26 -1.58 -10.70
N LEU A 125 -4.00 -1.26 -10.41
CA LEU A 125 -3.22 -0.33 -11.23
C LEU A 125 -2.84 -0.92 -12.59
N GLN A 126 -2.59 -2.23 -12.68
CA GLN A 126 -2.36 -2.90 -13.95
C GLN A 126 -3.62 -2.85 -14.82
N ASN A 127 -4.78 -3.20 -14.26
CA ASN A 127 -6.07 -3.12 -14.95
C ASN A 127 -6.36 -1.69 -15.39
N LYS A 128 -6.09 -0.69 -14.52
CA LYS A 128 -6.28 0.72 -14.88
C LYS A 128 -5.42 1.17 -16.06
N LEU A 129 -4.17 0.72 -16.15
CA LEU A 129 -3.29 1.02 -17.29
C LEU A 129 -3.74 0.30 -18.55
N SER A 130 -4.24 -0.93 -18.44
CA SER A 130 -4.72 -1.71 -19.60
C SER A 130 -5.92 -1.06 -20.30
N HIS A 131 -6.77 -0.30 -19.58
CA HIS A 131 -7.84 0.50 -20.18
C HIS A 131 -7.33 1.59 -21.14
N PHE A 132 -6.04 1.91 -21.09
CA PHE A 132 -5.38 2.89 -21.96
C PHE A 132 -4.33 2.23 -22.89
N ASP A 133 -4.38 0.91 -23.04
CA ASP A 133 -3.43 0.10 -23.83
C ASP A 133 -1.96 0.31 -23.41
N ILE A 134 -1.70 0.59 -22.11
CA ILE A 134 -0.37 0.78 -21.58
C ILE A 134 0.11 -0.51 -20.90
N PRO A 135 1.08 -1.22 -21.47
CA PRO A 135 1.61 -2.45 -20.88
C PRO A 135 2.37 -2.17 -19.59
N SER A 136 2.24 -3.07 -18.60
CA SER A 136 2.92 -2.93 -17.33
C SER A 136 3.22 -4.28 -16.67
N TYR A 137 4.23 -4.28 -15.79
CA TYR A 137 4.63 -5.43 -15.00
C TYR A 137 4.29 -5.22 -13.53
N ILE A 138 3.72 -6.24 -12.89
CA ILE A 138 3.42 -6.18 -11.46
C ILE A 138 4.72 -6.41 -10.66
N VAL A 139 5.03 -5.44 -9.79
CA VAL A 139 6.13 -5.51 -8.81
C VAL A 139 5.57 -5.14 -7.44
N ARG A 140 5.18 -6.13 -6.66
CA ARG A 140 4.68 -5.92 -5.30
C ARG A 140 5.82 -5.60 -4.34
N PRO A 141 5.64 -4.69 -3.36
CA PRO A 141 6.69 -4.40 -2.39
C PRO A 141 6.92 -5.53 -1.38
N GLY A 142 5.99 -6.49 -1.29
CA GLY A 142 6.00 -7.56 -0.29
C GLY A 142 5.67 -7.08 1.12
N TYR A 143 5.63 -8.01 2.05
CA TYR A 143 5.21 -7.80 3.43
C TYR A 143 6.31 -8.14 4.44
N ASP A 144 6.21 -7.58 5.65
CA ASP A 144 7.24 -7.74 6.70
C ASP A 144 6.74 -8.74 7.76
N PHE A 145 6.76 -10.04 7.47
CA PHE A 145 6.24 -11.10 8.36
C PHE A 145 6.95 -11.19 9.72
N GLY A 146 8.17 -10.68 9.85
CA GLY A 146 8.85 -10.56 11.14
C GLY A 146 8.36 -9.40 12.01
N GLN A 147 7.59 -8.46 11.43
CA GLN A 147 7.07 -7.29 12.15
C GLN A 147 5.58 -7.40 12.46
N ILE A 148 4.80 -8.00 11.55
CA ILE A 148 3.36 -8.24 11.71
C ILE A 148 3.13 -9.75 11.57
N PHE A 149 2.64 -10.38 12.63
CA PHE A 149 2.44 -11.82 12.70
C PHE A 149 1.37 -12.16 13.74
N PRO A 150 0.72 -13.35 13.67
CA PRO A 150 -0.25 -13.78 14.67
C PRO A 150 0.42 -14.02 16.03
N LYS A 151 -0.19 -13.50 17.10
CA LYS A 151 0.26 -13.71 18.49
C LYS A 151 -0.69 -14.60 19.29
N HIS A 152 -1.98 -14.56 18.98
CA HIS A 152 -3.02 -15.21 19.76
C HIS A 152 -4.04 -15.90 18.85
N ILE A 153 -4.74 -16.87 19.41
CA ILE A 153 -5.93 -17.42 18.79
C ILE A 153 -7.07 -16.41 18.99
N ARG A 154 -7.63 -15.92 17.87
CA ARG A 154 -8.74 -14.95 17.88
C ARG A 154 -10.02 -15.55 18.49
N GLY A 155 -10.88 -14.67 19.00
CA GLY A 155 -12.23 -15.03 19.40
C GLY A 155 -12.39 -15.58 20.80
N GLY A 156 -11.40 -15.40 21.69
CA GLY A 156 -11.50 -15.75 23.12
C GLY A 156 -12.29 -14.76 23.97
N GLY A 157 -12.54 -13.54 23.45
CA GLY A 157 -13.27 -12.49 24.14
C GLY A 157 -14.78 -12.52 23.90
N LYS A 158 -15.54 -11.81 24.76
CA LYS A 158 -16.98 -11.58 24.59
C LYS A 158 -17.28 -10.51 23.56
N ASP A 159 -16.36 -9.57 23.35
CA ASP A 159 -16.51 -8.45 22.43
C ASP A 159 -16.01 -8.82 21.03
N VAL A 160 -16.66 -8.28 20.00
CA VAL A 160 -16.19 -8.29 18.61
C VAL A 160 -15.54 -6.94 18.34
N ILE A 161 -14.26 -6.92 17.94
CA ILE A 161 -13.50 -5.70 17.71
C ILE A 161 -13.35 -5.46 16.22
N ILE A 162 -13.88 -4.34 15.74
CA ILE A 162 -13.72 -3.88 14.36
C ILE A 162 -12.60 -2.83 14.31
N GLY A 163 -11.68 -3.01 13.39
CA GLY A 163 -10.58 -2.10 13.16
C GLY A 163 -10.70 -1.26 11.88
N GLY A 164 -10.15 -0.06 11.91
CA GLY A 164 -10.10 0.82 10.73
C GLY A 164 -8.97 1.84 10.78
N LEU A 165 -8.63 2.37 9.61
CA LEU A 165 -7.68 3.47 9.47
C LEU A 165 -8.41 4.81 9.42
N TYR A 166 -8.18 5.67 10.40
CA TYR A 166 -8.70 7.02 10.44
C TYR A 166 -7.80 8.00 9.69
N ARG A 167 -8.38 8.80 8.82
CA ARG A 167 -7.74 9.89 8.10
C ARG A 167 -8.70 11.07 7.95
N GLU A 168 -8.16 12.29 7.84
CA GLU A 168 -8.93 13.52 7.67
C GLU A 168 -8.75 14.14 6.27
N GLY A 169 -9.55 15.16 5.98
CA GLY A 169 -9.46 15.96 4.78
C GLY A 169 -9.58 15.15 3.48
N VAL A 170 -8.75 15.47 2.51
CA VAL A 170 -8.73 14.79 1.19
C VAL A 170 -8.40 13.30 1.33
N HIS A 171 -7.51 12.94 2.25
CA HIS A 171 -7.17 11.54 2.52
C HIS A 171 -8.34 10.81 3.17
N GLY A 172 -9.06 11.45 4.09
CA GLY A 172 -10.26 10.89 4.72
C GLY A 172 -11.39 10.66 3.73
N LYS A 173 -11.62 11.59 2.80
CA LYS A 173 -12.59 11.41 1.70
C LYS A 173 -12.24 10.18 0.85
N ARG A 174 -10.99 10.04 0.43
CA ARG A 174 -10.50 8.92 -0.37
C ARG A 174 -10.57 7.58 0.37
N LYS A 175 -10.29 7.59 1.66
CA LYS A 175 -10.40 6.42 2.57
C LYS A 175 -11.83 6.16 3.04
N ARG A 176 -12.77 7.07 2.75
CA ARG A 176 -14.16 7.00 3.23
C ARG A 176 -14.26 6.87 4.75
N THR A 177 -13.54 7.71 5.48
CA THR A 177 -13.61 7.74 6.94
C THR A 177 -15.05 7.93 7.44
N ALA A 178 -15.89 8.69 6.72
CA ALA A 178 -17.32 8.84 7.03
C ALA A 178 -18.08 7.51 7.01
N TRP A 179 -17.66 6.53 6.18
CA TRP A 179 -18.29 5.20 6.16
C TRP A 179 -17.92 4.39 7.40
N LEU A 180 -16.69 4.55 7.91
CA LEU A 180 -16.29 3.94 9.17
C LEU A 180 -17.14 4.48 10.33
N TYR A 181 -17.37 5.80 10.36
CA TYR A 181 -18.20 6.44 11.36
C TYR A 181 -19.64 5.93 11.32
N GLU A 182 -20.24 5.92 10.14
CA GLU A 182 -21.63 5.51 9.97
C GLU A 182 -21.82 4.02 10.27
N ALA A 183 -20.86 3.17 9.89
CA ALA A 183 -20.84 1.76 10.26
C ALA A 183 -20.78 1.59 11.79
N ALA A 184 -19.91 2.36 12.47
CA ALA A 184 -19.82 2.33 13.93
C ALA A 184 -21.15 2.73 14.57
N ARG A 185 -21.78 3.81 14.07
CA ARG A 185 -23.06 4.31 14.58
C ARG A 185 -24.18 3.28 14.44
N GLN A 186 -24.36 2.70 13.26
CA GLN A 186 -25.42 1.73 13.02
C GLN A 186 -25.19 0.38 13.70
N LEU A 187 -23.97 -0.16 13.61
CA LEU A 187 -23.68 -1.49 14.13
C LEU A 187 -23.66 -1.54 15.68
N LYS A 188 -23.24 -0.46 16.36
CA LYS A 188 -23.29 -0.41 17.83
C LYS A 188 -24.71 -0.38 18.37
N THR A 189 -25.69 0.13 17.63
CA THR A 189 -27.10 0.04 18.05
C THR A 189 -27.65 -1.38 17.98
N LYS A 190 -27.14 -2.18 17.05
CA LYS A 190 -27.56 -3.56 16.81
C LYS A 190 -26.83 -4.58 17.69
N HIS A 191 -25.54 -4.34 17.97
CA HIS A 191 -24.66 -5.27 18.68
C HIS A 191 -24.05 -4.62 19.92
N ARG A 192 -24.49 -4.99 21.12
CA ARG A 192 -24.02 -4.41 22.40
C ARG A 192 -22.56 -4.72 22.73
N ASN A 193 -22.04 -5.84 22.23
CA ASN A 193 -20.67 -6.31 22.46
C ASN A 193 -19.69 -5.89 21.35
N LEU A 194 -20.05 -4.88 20.53
CA LEU A 194 -19.23 -4.40 19.45
C LEU A 194 -18.31 -3.25 19.91
N LYS A 195 -17.02 -3.34 19.59
CA LYS A 195 -16.01 -2.33 19.84
C LYS A 195 -15.40 -1.85 18.52
N PHE A 196 -15.09 -0.55 18.45
CA PHE A 196 -14.41 0.05 17.30
C PHE A 196 -13.04 0.59 17.73
N TRP A 197 -12.00 0.04 17.14
CA TRP A 197 -10.63 0.49 17.33
C TRP A 197 -10.12 1.15 16.06
N LEU A 198 -9.50 2.31 16.19
CA LEU A 198 -8.96 3.06 15.08
C LEU A 198 -7.49 3.36 15.32
N PHE A 199 -6.74 3.49 14.24
CA PHE A 199 -5.45 4.16 14.28
C PHE A 199 -5.33 5.19 13.16
N GLY A 200 -4.43 6.16 13.32
CA GLY A 200 -4.15 7.21 12.34
C GLY A 200 -2.96 8.04 12.71
N SER A 201 -2.58 8.99 11.87
CA SER A 201 -1.54 9.99 12.17
C SER A 201 -2.12 11.27 12.76
N GLU A 202 -3.39 11.51 12.55
CA GLU A 202 -4.14 12.68 12.97
C GLU A 202 -4.41 12.68 14.48
N LYS A 203 -4.95 13.78 15.00
CA LYS A 203 -5.47 13.81 16.37
C LYS A 203 -6.64 12.84 16.51
N GLU A 204 -6.88 12.39 17.73
CA GLU A 204 -8.03 11.55 18.05
C GLU A 204 -9.33 12.27 17.67
N PRO A 205 -10.23 11.63 16.90
CA PRO A 205 -11.49 12.26 16.54
C PRO A 205 -12.44 12.34 17.73
N HIS A 206 -12.93 13.53 18.06
CA HIS A 206 -13.85 13.73 19.18
C HIS A 206 -15.28 13.25 18.85
N ASP A 207 -15.69 13.37 17.58
CA ASP A 207 -17.07 13.09 17.13
C ASP A 207 -17.25 11.67 16.55
N PHE A 208 -16.27 10.78 16.73
CA PHE A 208 -16.32 9.42 16.22
C PHE A 208 -16.63 8.42 17.35
N LEU A 209 -17.60 7.52 17.14
CA LEU A 209 -17.97 6.45 18.10
C LEU A 209 -16.93 5.33 18.12
N HIS A 210 -15.73 5.60 18.58
CA HIS A 210 -14.68 4.59 18.78
C HIS A 210 -14.46 4.28 20.25
N ASP A 211 -13.92 3.12 20.55
CA ASP A 211 -13.59 2.69 21.92
C ASP A 211 -12.09 2.87 22.22
N ARG A 212 -11.24 2.84 21.20
CA ARG A 212 -9.80 3.13 21.29
C ARG A 212 -9.27 3.79 20.04
N TYR A 213 -8.35 4.72 20.23
CA TYR A 213 -7.60 5.37 19.16
C TYR A 213 -6.09 5.26 19.41
N PHE A 214 -5.34 4.88 18.37
CA PHE A 214 -3.90 4.73 18.41
C PHE A 214 -3.26 5.73 17.44
N ARG A 215 -2.72 6.83 17.99
CA ARG A 215 -2.08 7.86 17.17
C ARG A 215 -0.67 7.46 16.78
N SER A 216 -0.38 7.41 15.49
CA SER A 216 0.95 7.09 14.94
C SER A 216 1.61 5.89 15.64
N PRO A 217 0.94 4.73 15.73
CA PRO A 217 1.42 3.60 16.51
C PRO A 217 2.76 3.08 15.99
N SER A 218 3.66 2.71 16.88
CA SER A 218 4.87 1.96 16.53
C SER A 218 4.50 0.62 15.89
N ILE A 219 5.45 -0.04 15.23
CA ILE A 219 5.19 -1.32 14.56
C ILE A 219 4.76 -2.40 15.55
N GLY A 220 5.31 -2.40 16.77
CA GLY A 220 4.91 -3.33 17.82
C GLY A 220 3.46 -3.10 18.28
N ILE A 221 3.06 -1.83 18.47
CA ILE A 221 1.69 -1.46 18.81
C ILE A 221 0.73 -1.78 17.66
N LYS A 222 1.15 -1.59 16.39
CA LYS A 222 0.36 -2.00 15.23
C LYS A 222 0.14 -3.51 15.19
N ASN A 223 1.17 -4.31 15.49
CA ASN A 223 1.02 -5.75 15.56
C ASN A 223 0.02 -6.16 16.65
N GLU A 224 0.09 -5.56 17.86
CA GLU A 224 -0.91 -5.79 18.91
C GLU A 224 -2.31 -5.37 18.46
N PHE A 225 -2.44 -4.19 17.85
CA PHE A 225 -3.70 -3.70 17.32
C PHE A 225 -4.33 -4.72 16.38
N TYR A 226 -3.60 -5.16 15.33
CA TYR A 226 -4.13 -6.10 14.36
C TYR A 226 -4.46 -7.48 14.96
N ASN A 227 -3.71 -7.93 15.97
CA ASN A 227 -4.00 -9.18 16.65
C ASN A 227 -5.28 -9.15 17.50
N ASN A 228 -5.70 -7.97 17.96
CA ASN A 228 -6.93 -7.82 18.73
C ASN A 228 -8.17 -7.55 17.87
N VAL A 229 -8.00 -7.11 16.62
CA VAL A 229 -9.10 -6.77 15.72
C VAL A 229 -9.67 -8.03 15.05
N ASP A 230 -10.97 -8.26 15.17
CA ASP A 230 -11.68 -9.42 14.60
C ASP A 230 -12.09 -9.21 13.13
N ILE A 231 -12.35 -7.96 12.73
CA ILE A 231 -12.77 -7.57 11.38
C ILE A 231 -12.07 -6.27 11.02
N TRP A 232 -11.44 -6.22 9.84
CA TRP A 232 -10.87 -4.98 9.32
C TRP A 232 -11.79 -4.35 8.28
N MET A 233 -12.12 -3.06 8.46
CA MET A 233 -12.87 -2.28 7.49
C MET A 233 -11.97 -1.51 6.53
N ALA A 234 -12.15 -1.71 5.23
CA ALA A 234 -11.41 -1.07 4.15
C ALA A 234 -12.33 -0.46 3.08
N PRO A 235 -13.15 0.59 3.38
CA PRO A 235 -14.11 1.16 2.44
C PRO A 235 -13.47 2.07 1.38
N THR A 236 -12.22 1.92 1.06
CA THR A 236 -11.40 2.84 0.28
C THR A 236 -11.85 2.95 -1.18
N MET A 237 -11.86 4.17 -1.73
CA MET A 237 -12.15 4.46 -3.15
C MET A 237 -10.92 4.34 -4.05
N SER A 238 -9.75 4.78 -3.58
CA SER A 238 -8.55 4.91 -4.43
C SER A 238 -7.28 4.71 -3.63
N GLU A 239 -6.60 3.63 -3.96
CA GLU A 239 -5.28 3.24 -3.46
C GLU A 239 -4.45 2.62 -4.59
N GLY A 240 -3.15 2.48 -4.38
CA GLY A 240 -2.33 1.61 -5.21
C GLY A 240 -2.37 0.18 -4.68
N LEU A 241 -1.64 -0.05 -3.59
CA LEU A 241 -1.73 -1.26 -2.78
C LEU A 241 -2.12 -0.86 -1.36
N HIS A 242 -3.29 -1.21 -0.91
CA HIS A 242 -3.81 -0.80 0.39
C HIS A 242 -3.17 -1.63 1.52
N LEU A 243 -2.03 -1.19 2.07
CA LEU A 243 -1.25 -1.96 3.04
C LEU A 243 -1.96 -2.31 4.35
N PRO A 244 -2.70 -1.40 5.03
CA PRO A 244 -3.31 -1.71 6.32
C PRO A 244 -4.24 -2.94 6.33
N PRO A 245 -5.14 -3.15 5.36
CA PRO A 245 -5.91 -4.39 5.28
C PRO A 245 -5.04 -5.64 5.11
N ALA A 246 -4.00 -5.56 4.27
CA ALA A 246 -3.06 -6.67 4.09
C ALA A 246 -2.28 -6.98 5.38
N GLU A 247 -1.86 -5.93 6.13
CA GLU A 247 -1.24 -6.09 7.45
C GLU A 247 -2.21 -6.76 8.45
N ALA A 248 -3.52 -6.43 8.42
CA ALA A 248 -4.52 -7.11 9.22
C ALA A 248 -4.64 -8.60 8.83
N MET A 249 -4.64 -8.91 7.54
CA MET A 249 -4.67 -10.29 7.04
C MET A 249 -3.43 -11.11 7.47
N MET A 250 -2.28 -10.48 7.64
CA MET A 250 -1.07 -11.14 8.17
C MET A 250 -1.30 -11.71 9.57
N THR A 251 -2.20 -11.13 10.35
CA THR A 251 -2.59 -11.60 11.69
C THR A 251 -3.88 -12.43 11.69
N GLU A 252 -4.31 -12.97 10.56
CA GLU A 252 -5.56 -13.75 10.40
C GLU A 252 -6.83 -12.92 10.60
N CYS A 253 -6.78 -11.60 10.38
CA CYS A 253 -7.97 -10.75 10.43
C CYS A 253 -8.65 -10.69 9.05
N PRO A 254 -9.91 -11.15 8.90
CA PRO A 254 -10.64 -10.99 7.66
C PRO A 254 -10.94 -9.52 7.37
N VAL A 255 -10.99 -9.18 6.09
CA VAL A 255 -11.19 -7.82 5.60
C VAL A 255 -12.56 -7.68 4.96
N VAL A 256 -13.26 -6.59 5.24
CA VAL A 256 -14.39 -6.12 4.41
C VAL A 256 -13.89 -4.95 3.58
N ALA A 257 -13.90 -5.12 2.27
CA ALA A 257 -13.50 -4.10 1.30
C ALA A 257 -14.65 -3.69 0.39
N THR A 258 -14.46 -2.66 -0.42
CA THR A 258 -15.43 -2.22 -1.44
C THR A 258 -14.93 -2.60 -2.83
N ASP A 259 -15.86 -2.94 -3.71
CA ASP A 259 -15.63 -3.13 -5.15
C ASP A 259 -15.52 -1.74 -5.83
N ALA A 260 -14.44 -1.04 -5.51
CA ALA A 260 -14.08 0.22 -6.17
C ALA A 260 -12.92 -0.04 -7.13
N GLU A 261 -12.96 0.53 -8.34
CA GLU A 261 -11.97 0.33 -9.41
C GLU A 261 -10.51 0.41 -8.93
N LEU A 262 -10.25 1.23 -7.93
CA LEU A 262 -8.92 1.44 -7.35
C LEU A 262 -8.91 1.15 -5.84
N SER A 263 -9.62 0.12 -5.39
CA SER A 263 -9.66 -0.22 -3.95
C SER A 263 -8.28 -0.60 -3.38
N GLY A 264 -7.41 -1.12 -4.23
CA GLY A 264 -6.06 -1.59 -3.86
C GLY A 264 -6.07 -2.85 -3.00
N THR A 265 -7.19 -3.56 -2.94
CA THR A 265 -7.38 -4.80 -2.17
C THR A 265 -7.51 -6.05 -3.03
N GLU A 266 -7.64 -5.91 -4.35
CA GLU A 266 -7.87 -6.99 -5.33
C GLU A 266 -6.76 -8.05 -5.34
N ASP A 267 -5.55 -7.68 -4.94
CA ASP A 267 -4.42 -8.61 -4.87
C ASP A 267 -4.59 -9.70 -3.82
N TYR A 268 -5.41 -9.43 -2.78
CA TYR A 268 -5.46 -10.29 -1.60
C TYR A 268 -6.87 -10.52 -1.03
N VAL A 269 -7.85 -9.64 -1.27
CA VAL A 269 -9.25 -9.88 -0.86
C VAL A 269 -9.97 -10.65 -1.95
N ILE A 270 -10.25 -11.92 -1.70
CA ILE A 270 -11.06 -12.81 -2.55
C ILE A 270 -12.40 -12.99 -1.85
N ASN A 271 -13.48 -12.48 -2.47
CA ASN A 271 -14.82 -12.47 -1.88
C ASN A 271 -15.27 -13.88 -1.46
N GLY A 272 -15.77 -13.99 -0.23
CA GLY A 272 -16.22 -15.25 0.37
C GLY A 272 -15.10 -16.18 0.84
N ILE A 273 -13.83 -15.93 0.50
CA ILE A 273 -12.69 -16.80 0.79
C ILE A 273 -11.73 -16.16 1.79
N THR A 274 -11.16 -15.00 1.49
CA THR A 274 -10.16 -14.31 2.33
C THR A 274 -10.73 -13.09 3.04
N GLY A 275 -11.93 -12.67 2.68
CA GLY A 275 -12.68 -11.54 3.18
C GLY A 275 -13.99 -11.40 2.43
N LEU A 276 -14.66 -10.27 2.61
CA LEU A 276 -15.88 -9.96 1.87
C LEU A 276 -15.70 -8.66 1.09
N MET A 277 -16.32 -8.63 -0.10
CA MET A 277 -16.40 -7.44 -0.94
C MET A 277 -17.85 -6.94 -0.92
N SER A 278 -18.03 -5.68 -0.60
CA SER A 278 -19.32 -4.99 -0.77
C SER A 278 -19.38 -4.29 -2.12
N ASN A 279 -20.58 -4.09 -2.64
CA ASN A 279 -20.80 -3.11 -3.69
C ASN A 279 -20.31 -1.73 -3.24
N ASN A 280 -20.04 -0.87 -4.21
CA ASN A 280 -19.48 0.46 -3.94
C ASN A 280 -20.52 1.44 -3.36
N ASN A 281 -21.29 1.01 -2.34
CA ASN A 281 -22.26 1.82 -1.61
C ASN A 281 -22.23 1.55 -0.10
N LEU A 282 -22.60 2.54 0.70
CA LEU A 282 -22.51 2.51 2.15
C LEU A 282 -23.41 1.46 2.80
N SER A 283 -24.67 1.35 2.35
CA SER A 283 -25.64 0.43 2.95
C SER A 283 -25.17 -1.03 2.82
N ASP A 284 -24.71 -1.41 1.62
CA ASP A 284 -24.20 -2.75 1.37
C ASP A 284 -22.91 -3.01 2.18
N PHE A 285 -22.00 -2.01 2.24
CA PHE A 285 -20.80 -2.12 3.06
C PHE A 285 -21.10 -2.43 4.52
N ILE A 286 -22.09 -1.72 5.12
CA ILE A 286 -22.51 -1.95 6.50
C ILE A 286 -23.13 -3.35 6.66
N SER A 287 -23.96 -3.76 5.71
CA SER A 287 -24.61 -5.08 5.72
C SER A 287 -23.60 -6.22 5.65
N VAL A 288 -22.56 -6.07 4.84
CA VAL A 288 -21.46 -7.05 4.70
C VAL A 288 -20.60 -7.10 5.97
N VAL A 289 -20.34 -5.97 6.62
CA VAL A 289 -19.67 -5.95 7.95
C VAL A 289 -20.53 -6.65 8.99
N ASP A 290 -21.83 -6.36 9.02
CA ASP A 290 -22.79 -6.97 9.96
C ASP A 290 -22.84 -8.49 9.86
N LEU A 291 -22.77 -9.02 8.63
CA LEU A 291 -22.69 -10.46 8.39
C LEU A 291 -21.49 -11.09 9.10
N LEU A 292 -20.31 -10.47 9.00
CA LEU A 292 -19.11 -10.95 9.70
C LEU A 292 -19.18 -10.75 11.22
N VAL A 293 -19.86 -9.73 11.72
CA VAL A 293 -20.09 -9.56 13.17
C VAL A 293 -20.86 -10.74 13.72
N GLY A 294 -21.90 -11.21 13.01
CA GLY A 294 -22.75 -12.30 13.43
C GLY A 294 -22.13 -13.71 13.30
N ASP A 295 -21.15 -13.92 12.45
CA ASP A 295 -20.60 -15.25 12.14
C ASP A 295 -19.14 -15.42 12.53
N LYS A 296 -18.89 -15.88 13.75
CA LYS A 296 -17.55 -16.18 14.27
C LYS A 296 -16.81 -17.24 13.43
N LYS A 297 -17.49 -18.32 13.01
CA LYS A 297 -16.85 -19.39 12.23
C LYS A 297 -16.39 -18.89 10.86
N MET A 298 -17.20 -18.02 10.24
CA MET A 298 -16.83 -17.37 8.98
C MET A 298 -15.59 -16.48 9.16
N ARG A 299 -15.54 -15.66 10.22
CA ARG A 299 -14.35 -14.82 10.52
C ARG A 299 -13.08 -15.66 10.67
N GLU A 300 -13.13 -16.75 11.45
CA GLU A 300 -11.97 -17.62 11.69
C GLU A 300 -11.50 -18.31 10.41
N ARG A 301 -12.43 -18.85 9.61
CA ARG A 301 -12.10 -19.48 8.33
C ARG A 301 -11.47 -18.50 7.35
N MET A 302 -12.11 -17.34 7.17
CA MET A 302 -11.61 -16.29 6.25
C MET A 302 -10.26 -15.74 6.72
N GLY A 303 -10.08 -15.50 8.02
CA GLY A 303 -8.82 -15.02 8.57
C GLY A 303 -7.64 -15.96 8.28
N LYS A 304 -7.81 -17.26 8.47
CA LYS A 304 -6.79 -18.27 8.12
C LYS A 304 -6.47 -18.26 6.62
N ASN A 305 -7.49 -18.17 5.76
CA ASN A 305 -7.31 -18.08 4.31
C ASN A 305 -6.64 -16.76 3.91
N ALA A 306 -7.02 -15.65 4.55
CA ALA A 306 -6.44 -14.33 4.37
C ALA A 306 -4.92 -14.37 4.59
N ARG A 307 -4.47 -14.94 5.73
CA ARG A 307 -3.04 -15.07 6.00
C ARG A 307 -2.34 -15.94 4.95
N LYS A 308 -2.91 -17.08 4.55
CA LYS A 308 -2.34 -17.93 3.48
C LYS A 308 -2.13 -17.12 2.21
N LYS A 309 -3.13 -16.34 1.80
CA LYS A 309 -3.06 -15.50 0.60
C LYS A 309 -1.94 -14.45 0.68
N ILE A 310 -1.75 -13.80 1.82
CA ILE A 310 -0.66 -12.84 2.00
C ILE A 310 0.72 -13.53 1.96
N ILE A 311 0.85 -14.74 2.54
CA ILE A 311 2.09 -15.52 2.46
C ILE A 311 2.42 -15.91 1.00
N GLU A 312 1.43 -16.27 0.18
CA GLU A 312 1.61 -16.55 -1.25
C GLU A 312 2.13 -15.35 -2.04
N ILE A 313 1.68 -14.14 -1.70
CA ILE A 313 2.20 -12.90 -2.32
C ILE A 313 3.69 -12.73 -1.99
N GLY A 314 4.09 -13.12 -0.79
CA GLY A 314 5.48 -13.19 -0.37
C GLY A 314 5.95 -12.01 0.47
N ASP A 315 7.07 -12.23 1.14
CA ASP A 315 7.75 -11.20 1.90
C ASP A 315 8.48 -10.19 0.99
N ARG A 316 9.02 -9.16 1.60
CA ARG A 316 9.71 -8.10 0.89
C ARG A 316 10.97 -8.61 0.18
N LYS A 317 11.73 -9.51 0.80
CA LYS A 317 12.95 -10.06 0.23
C LYS A 317 12.64 -10.81 -1.07
N VAL A 318 11.73 -11.76 -1.03
CA VAL A 318 11.28 -12.52 -2.21
C VAL A 318 10.75 -11.61 -3.33
N ASN A 319 9.99 -10.58 -2.98
CA ASN A 319 9.45 -9.66 -3.98
C ASN A 319 10.54 -8.74 -4.60
N MET A 320 11.55 -8.35 -3.84
CA MET A 320 12.68 -7.58 -4.39
C MET A 320 13.60 -8.47 -5.24
N GLU A 321 13.78 -9.73 -4.91
CA GLU A 321 14.46 -10.70 -5.78
C GLU A 321 13.72 -10.86 -7.12
N LYS A 322 12.38 -11.01 -7.09
CA LYS A 322 11.54 -11.04 -8.32
C LYS A 322 11.67 -9.76 -9.14
N MET A 323 11.75 -8.59 -8.50
CA MET A 323 11.96 -7.31 -9.18
C MET A 323 13.31 -7.30 -9.93
N VAL A 324 14.37 -7.77 -9.30
CA VAL A 324 15.70 -7.85 -9.91
C VAL A 324 15.73 -8.86 -11.07
N LEU A 325 15.10 -10.00 -10.91
CA LEU A 325 14.96 -11.00 -11.99
C LEU A 325 14.18 -10.41 -13.19
N LEU A 326 13.13 -9.64 -12.94
CA LEU A 326 12.39 -8.94 -13.99
C LEU A 326 13.30 -7.97 -14.76
N PHE A 327 14.11 -7.17 -14.08
CA PHE A 327 15.06 -6.25 -14.73
C PHE A 327 16.05 -6.99 -15.63
N LYS A 328 16.62 -8.10 -15.15
CA LYS A 328 17.55 -8.94 -15.93
C LYS A 328 16.87 -9.52 -17.17
N ARG A 329 15.64 -10.04 -17.02
CA ARG A 329 14.87 -10.60 -18.14
C ARG A 329 14.62 -9.55 -19.22
N ILE A 330 14.07 -8.38 -18.83
CA ILE A 330 13.74 -7.32 -19.80
C ILE A 330 15.02 -6.82 -20.51
N LYS A 331 16.15 -6.71 -19.79
CA LYS A 331 17.43 -6.32 -20.40
C LYS A 331 17.84 -7.33 -21.48
N ASN A 332 17.74 -8.62 -21.22
CA ASN A 332 18.10 -9.67 -22.19
C ASN A 332 17.16 -9.70 -23.42
N GLU A 333 15.88 -9.40 -23.22
CA GLU A 333 14.89 -9.32 -24.32
C GLU A 333 15.08 -8.08 -25.20
N SER A 334 15.81 -7.06 -24.71
CA SER A 334 16.06 -5.79 -25.41
C SER A 334 17.45 -5.73 -26.06
N SER A 335 18.33 -6.70 -25.77
CA SER A 335 19.68 -6.86 -26.38
C SER A 335 19.63 -7.75 -27.59
#